data_958f9e1d8fd7cded6a4ebb1081abf196
#
_entry.id   958f9e1d8fd7cded6a4ebb1081abf196
#
_cell.length_a   1.000
_cell.length_b   1.000
_cell.length_c   1.000
_cell.angle_alpha   90.00
_cell.angle_beta   90.00
_cell.angle_gamma   90.00
#
_symmetry.space_group_name_H-M   'P 1'
#
loop_
_entity.id
_entity.type
_entity.pdbx_description
1 polymer ?
#
loop_
_entity_poly.entity_id
_entity_poly.type
_entity_poly.pdbx_seq_one_letter_code
_entity_poly.pdbx_strand_id
1 'polypeptide(L)'
;MPPPGRVVASVLLALEGVRATAKNSSKPKDKAHDNERLVAQNRRARHEYEIIDTLECGIALVGSEVKSLRNGKLSLEEAYGRMRAGEVWLIGCDIPEYVQANRFNHEPRRPRKLLMHRREIQKFAMRAYEQGLTLVPLKLYFKEGRAKVLMGLGKGRKLHDKREKLKKADSARDIQRAMRRHS
;
A
#
# COMPACT_ATOMS: atom_id res chain seq x y z
N MET A 1 42.97 55.81 11.12
CA MET A 1 42.24 57.00 11.50
C MET A 1 40.76 56.74 11.29
N PRO A 2 39.93 56.81 12.36
CA PRO A 2 38.48 56.91 12.28
C PRO A 2 38.12 58.40 12.28
N PRO A 3 36.93 58.87 12.34
CA PRO A 3 35.72 58.48 13.04
C PRO A 3 34.41 58.97 12.35
N PRO A 4 33.37 59.31 13.05
CA PRO A 4 32.38 58.56 13.82
C PRO A 4 30.91 58.99 13.50
N GLY A 5 30.01 58.48 14.30
CA GLY A 5 28.72 59.11 14.48
C GLY A 5 27.60 58.10 14.57
N ARG A 6 27.20 57.69 15.79
CA ARG A 6 26.14 58.21 16.61
C ARG A 6 24.83 58.45 15.85
N VAL A 7 23.72 57.87 16.25
CA VAL A 7 22.83 58.27 17.37
C VAL A 7 21.77 57.13 17.54
N VAL A 8 21.70 56.56 18.66
CA VAL A 8 20.72 56.46 19.75
C VAL A 8 19.27 56.88 19.40
N ALA A 9 18.34 56.04 19.75
CA ALA A 9 17.12 56.30 20.47
C ALA A 9 16.14 55.18 20.12
N SER A 10 15.88 54.31 21.01
CA SER A 10 14.95 54.44 22.14
C SER A 10 13.49 54.23 21.74
N VAL A 11 12.89 53.39 22.52
CA VAL A 11 11.52 53.38 23.03
C VAL A 11 10.63 52.30 22.50
N LEU A 12 10.45 51.31 23.29
CA LEU A 12 9.34 51.00 24.23
C LEU A 12 8.13 50.28 23.60
N LEU A 13 7.88 49.13 24.19
CA LEU A 13 6.60 48.48 24.49
C LEU A 13 5.57 48.33 23.36
N ALA A 14 5.28 47.08 23.05
CA ALA A 14 3.92 46.55 23.20
C ALA A 14 3.95 45.01 23.30
N LEU A 15 3.72 44.54 24.50
CA LEU A 15 3.22 43.21 24.80
C LEU A 15 1.82 43.12 24.22
N GLU A 16 1.59 42.23 23.25
CA GLU A 16 0.25 41.68 23.09
C GLU A 16 0.31 40.40 22.24
N GLY A 17 -0.17 39.31 22.80
CA GLY A 17 -0.98 38.29 22.14
C GLY A 17 -0.28 37.28 21.23
N VAL A 18 0.60 36.43 21.79
CA VAL A 18 0.90 35.16 21.13
C VAL A 18 -0.33 34.25 21.22
N ARG A 19 -1.24 34.37 20.25
CA ARG A 19 -2.23 33.33 20.02
C ARG A 19 -1.53 32.12 19.40
N ALA A 20 -1.42 31.08 20.22
CA ALA A 20 -1.03 29.75 19.78
C ALA A 20 -2.03 29.25 18.71
N THR A 21 -1.68 29.35 17.43
CA THR A 21 -2.40 28.67 16.38
C THR A 21 -2.06 27.19 16.47
N ALA A 22 -2.99 26.41 17.01
CA ALA A 22 -2.97 24.96 16.96
C ALA A 22 -2.79 24.50 15.52
N LYS A 23 -1.62 23.94 15.21
CA LYS A 23 -1.37 23.28 13.94
C LYS A 23 -2.28 22.05 13.88
N ASN A 24 -3.37 22.21 13.16
CA ASN A 24 -4.25 21.13 12.77
C ASN A 24 -3.45 20.15 11.89
N SER A 25 -3.01 19.05 12.47
CA SER A 25 -2.36 17.97 11.74
C SER A 25 -3.42 17.27 10.87
N SER A 26 -3.68 17.86 9.72
CA SER A 26 -4.47 17.20 8.69
C SER A 26 -3.73 15.92 8.27
N LYS A 27 -4.29 14.75 8.65
CA LYS A 27 -3.93 13.47 8.05
C LYS A 27 -3.90 13.65 6.54
N PRO A 28 -2.89 13.12 5.84
CA PRO A 28 -2.87 13.16 4.39
C PRO A 28 -4.14 12.45 3.90
N LYS A 29 -5.06 13.20 3.33
CA LYS A 29 -6.18 12.65 2.57
C LYS A 29 -5.53 11.93 1.38
N ASP A 30 -5.65 10.60 1.35
CA ASP A 30 -5.37 9.83 0.15
C ASP A 30 -6.17 10.50 -0.97
N LYS A 31 -5.46 11.20 -1.86
CA LYS A 31 -6.06 11.74 -3.08
C LYS A 31 -6.55 10.52 -3.84
N ALA A 32 -7.84 10.27 -3.80
CA ALA A 32 -8.51 9.29 -4.62
C ALA A 32 -8.17 9.62 -6.07
N HIS A 33 -7.42 8.74 -6.71
CA HIS A 33 -7.14 8.83 -8.13
C HIS A 33 -8.45 8.53 -8.85
N ASP A 34 -9.08 9.54 -9.41
CA ASP A 34 -10.39 9.51 -10.06
C ASP A 34 -10.52 8.52 -11.24
N ASN A 35 -9.49 7.73 -11.54
CA ASN A 35 -9.46 6.75 -12.63
C ASN A 35 -8.97 5.35 -12.23
N GLU A 36 -9.00 5.01 -10.93
CA GLU A 36 -8.59 3.70 -10.45
C GLU A 36 -9.80 2.79 -10.21
N ARG A 37 -9.95 1.73 -11.02
CA ARG A 37 -10.95 0.69 -10.78
C ARG A 37 -10.33 -0.45 -10.00
N LEU A 38 -10.65 -0.58 -8.71
CA LEU A 38 -10.23 -1.69 -7.88
C LEU A 38 -10.85 -3.01 -8.38
N VAL A 39 -10.02 -4.05 -8.57
CA VAL A 39 -10.45 -5.40 -8.93
C VAL A 39 -10.49 -6.28 -7.70
N ALA A 40 -9.39 -6.35 -6.94
CA ALA A 40 -9.34 -7.13 -5.70
C ALA A 40 -8.35 -6.52 -4.71
N GLN A 41 -8.61 -6.78 -3.42
CA GLN A 41 -7.77 -6.36 -2.32
C GLN A 41 -7.48 -7.55 -1.40
N ASN A 42 -6.21 -7.76 -1.08
CA ASN A 42 -5.78 -8.77 -0.12
C ASN A 42 -5.91 -8.21 1.32
N ARG A 43 -7.05 -8.47 1.95
CA ARG A 43 -7.29 -8.06 3.35
C ARG A 43 -6.44 -8.87 4.33
N ARG A 44 -6.20 -10.15 4.02
CA ARG A 44 -5.43 -11.07 4.83
C ARG A 44 -3.97 -10.67 4.96
N ALA A 45 -3.38 -10.11 3.89
CA ALA A 45 -2.01 -9.61 3.89
C ALA A 45 -1.74 -8.60 5.00
N ARG A 46 -2.64 -7.64 5.22
CA ARG A 46 -2.50 -6.62 6.28
C ARG A 46 -2.69 -7.17 7.69
N HIS A 47 -3.34 -8.30 7.81
CA HIS A 47 -3.52 -8.99 9.08
C HIS A 47 -2.29 -9.86 9.43
N GLU A 48 -1.74 -10.55 8.43
CA GLU A 48 -0.63 -11.49 8.61
C GLU A 48 0.75 -10.83 8.60
N TYR A 49 0.88 -9.72 7.87
CA TYR A 49 2.14 -9.02 7.68
C TYR A 49 2.08 -7.58 8.21
N GLU A 50 3.19 -7.13 8.74
CA GLU A 50 3.47 -5.72 8.95
C GLU A 50 4.06 -5.17 7.66
N ILE A 51 3.36 -4.25 7.01
CA ILE A 51 3.80 -3.67 5.75
C ILE A 51 4.74 -2.50 6.06
N ILE A 52 6.00 -2.65 5.64
CA ILE A 52 7.07 -1.67 5.86
C ILE A 52 7.10 -0.64 4.72
N ASP A 53 6.94 -1.13 3.48
CA ASP A 53 7.04 -0.30 2.28
C ASP A 53 6.10 -0.82 1.20
N THR A 54 5.72 0.03 0.23
CA THR A 54 4.81 -0.35 -0.86
C THR A 54 5.30 0.20 -2.19
N LEU A 55 5.11 -0.58 -3.26
CA LEU A 55 5.47 -0.20 -4.61
C LEU A 55 4.36 -0.58 -5.60
N GLU A 56 3.99 0.37 -6.47
CA GLU A 56 3.10 0.11 -7.59
C GLU A 56 3.90 -0.48 -8.75
N CYS A 57 3.46 -1.60 -9.30
CA CYS A 57 4.07 -2.23 -10.45
C CYS A 57 3.03 -2.65 -11.50
N GLY A 58 3.46 -2.80 -12.74
CA GLY A 58 2.66 -3.40 -13.79
C GLY A 58 2.64 -4.92 -13.65
N ILE A 59 1.73 -5.58 -14.38
CA ILE A 59 1.66 -7.04 -14.46
C ILE A 59 1.46 -7.48 -15.91
N ALA A 60 2.23 -8.48 -16.34
CA ALA A 60 2.10 -9.08 -17.67
C ALA A 60 0.97 -10.11 -17.67
N LEU A 61 -0.08 -9.84 -18.44
CA LEU A 61 -1.28 -10.64 -18.54
C LEU A 61 -1.54 -11.05 -19.99
N VAL A 62 -2.22 -12.19 -20.19
CA VAL A 62 -2.78 -12.58 -21.49
C VAL A 62 -4.21 -12.02 -21.63
N GLY A 63 -4.72 -11.99 -22.87
CA GLY A 63 -6.02 -11.36 -23.15
C GLY A 63 -7.19 -11.97 -22.39
N SER A 64 -7.23 -13.30 -22.21
CA SER A 64 -8.26 -14.00 -21.43
C SER A 64 -8.23 -13.60 -19.94
N GLU A 65 -7.03 -13.42 -19.35
CA GLU A 65 -6.87 -12.95 -17.98
C GLU A 65 -7.40 -11.52 -17.79
N VAL A 66 -7.10 -10.62 -18.72
CA VAL A 66 -7.60 -9.23 -18.67
C VAL A 66 -9.13 -9.21 -18.72
N LYS A 67 -9.75 -10.07 -19.53
CA LYS A 67 -11.22 -10.19 -19.58
C LYS A 67 -11.80 -10.71 -18.26
N SER A 68 -11.16 -11.73 -17.66
CA SER A 68 -11.56 -12.27 -16.36
C SER A 68 -11.44 -11.23 -15.24
N LEU A 69 -10.35 -10.44 -15.22
CA LEU A 69 -10.14 -9.35 -14.27
C LEU A 69 -11.17 -8.22 -14.42
N ARG A 70 -11.57 -7.89 -15.65
CA ARG A 70 -12.64 -6.90 -15.89
C ARG A 70 -13.98 -7.34 -15.30
N ASN A 71 -14.20 -8.65 -15.21
CA ASN A 71 -15.36 -9.25 -14.54
C ASN A 71 -15.19 -9.33 -13.00
N GLY A 72 -14.09 -8.80 -12.44
CA GLY A 72 -13.84 -8.78 -11.01
C GLY A 72 -13.44 -10.13 -10.41
N LYS A 73 -13.09 -11.11 -11.22
CA LYS A 73 -12.72 -12.47 -10.77
C LYS A 73 -11.22 -12.56 -10.51
N LEU A 74 -10.82 -12.54 -9.24
CA LEU A 74 -9.42 -12.63 -8.82
C LEU A 74 -9.32 -12.98 -7.33
N SER A 75 -8.40 -13.88 -6.97
CA SER A 75 -7.97 -14.10 -5.59
C SER A 75 -6.48 -13.80 -5.43
N LEU A 76 -6.15 -13.00 -4.40
CA LEU A 76 -4.78 -12.62 -4.03
C LEU A 76 -4.35 -13.21 -2.69
N GLU A 77 -5.18 -14.01 -2.03
CA GLU A 77 -4.97 -14.40 -0.64
C GLU A 77 -3.71 -15.25 -0.42
N GLU A 78 -3.43 -16.17 -1.35
CA GLU A 78 -2.26 -17.05 -1.34
C GLU A 78 -1.11 -16.52 -2.20
N ALA A 79 -1.27 -15.36 -2.79
CA ALA A 79 -0.30 -14.82 -3.72
C ALA A 79 0.89 -14.16 -3.00
N TYR A 80 2.08 -14.35 -3.55
CA TYR A 80 3.32 -13.72 -3.11
C TYR A 80 4.24 -13.39 -4.28
N GLY A 81 5.13 -12.44 -4.07
CA GLY A 81 6.17 -12.09 -5.04
C GLY A 81 7.44 -12.90 -4.80
N ARG A 82 8.05 -13.39 -5.86
CA ARG A 82 9.36 -14.07 -5.82
C ARG A 82 10.29 -13.50 -6.87
N MET A 83 11.53 -13.26 -6.50
CA MET A 83 12.57 -12.89 -7.46
C MET A 83 13.12 -14.14 -8.14
N ARG A 84 13.18 -14.13 -9.48
CA ARG A 84 13.75 -15.19 -10.29
C ARG A 84 14.48 -14.58 -11.49
N ALA A 85 15.74 -14.92 -11.66
CA ALA A 85 16.58 -14.42 -12.77
C ALA A 85 16.59 -12.89 -12.92
N GLY A 86 16.64 -12.14 -11.80
CA GLY A 86 16.65 -10.67 -11.81
C GLY A 86 15.30 -10.02 -12.10
N GLU A 87 14.23 -10.79 -12.17
CA GLU A 87 12.85 -10.34 -12.38
C GLU A 87 11.96 -10.74 -11.21
N VAL A 88 10.86 -10.01 -11.02
CA VAL A 88 9.88 -10.32 -9.97
C VAL A 88 8.65 -10.99 -10.58
N TRP A 89 8.27 -12.09 -9.99
CA TRP A 89 7.14 -12.90 -10.41
C TRP A 89 6.08 -12.98 -9.31
N LEU A 90 4.83 -12.81 -9.68
CA LEU A 90 3.68 -13.03 -8.82
C LEU A 90 3.26 -14.50 -8.93
N ILE A 91 3.31 -15.22 -7.83
CA ILE A 91 3.01 -16.65 -7.72
C ILE A 91 1.77 -16.82 -6.84
N GLY A 92 0.95 -17.83 -7.11
CA GLY A 92 -0.24 -18.15 -6.31
C GLY A 92 -1.41 -17.17 -6.49
N CYS A 93 -1.32 -16.27 -7.44
CA CYS A 93 -2.45 -15.40 -7.82
C CYS A 93 -3.42 -16.20 -8.69
N ASP A 94 -4.65 -16.37 -8.23
CA ASP A 94 -5.69 -17.14 -8.91
C ASP A 94 -6.58 -16.21 -9.74
N ILE A 95 -6.52 -16.35 -11.07
CA ILE A 95 -7.41 -15.67 -12.01
C ILE A 95 -8.21 -16.78 -12.72
N PRO A 96 -9.50 -16.93 -12.40
CA PRO A 96 -10.33 -17.96 -13.03
C PRO A 96 -10.40 -17.82 -14.55
N GLU A 97 -10.58 -18.94 -15.21
CA GLU A 97 -10.75 -18.99 -16.64
C GLU A 97 -11.90 -18.11 -17.12
N TYR A 98 -11.71 -17.54 -18.31
CA TYR A 98 -12.75 -16.77 -18.97
C TYR A 98 -13.66 -17.71 -19.76
N VAL A 99 -14.87 -17.91 -19.28
CA VAL A 99 -15.84 -18.91 -19.82
C VAL A 99 -16.04 -18.79 -21.33
N GLN A 100 -15.94 -17.58 -21.91
CA GLN A 100 -16.15 -17.33 -23.33
C GLN A 100 -14.87 -17.49 -24.18
N ALA A 101 -13.71 -17.84 -23.56
CA ALA A 101 -12.44 -18.02 -24.29
C ALA A 101 -12.29 -19.42 -24.90
N ASN A 102 -13.26 -20.32 -24.68
CA ASN A 102 -13.25 -21.69 -25.16
C ASN A 102 -11.91 -22.39 -24.82
N ARG A 103 -11.33 -23.20 -25.76
CA ARG A 103 -10.06 -23.93 -25.54
C ARG A 103 -8.79 -23.07 -25.46
N PHE A 104 -8.85 -21.78 -25.75
CA PHE A 104 -7.71 -20.85 -25.66
C PHE A 104 -7.65 -20.12 -24.32
N ASN A 105 -8.00 -20.80 -23.25
CA ASN A 105 -7.95 -20.24 -21.92
C ASN A 105 -6.54 -20.31 -21.31
N HIS A 106 -6.34 -19.58 -20.22
CA HIS A 106 -5.09 -19.54 -19.48
C HIS A 106 -5.17 -20.46 -18.26
N GLU A 107 -4.02 -20.90 -17.78
CA GLU A 107 -3.93 -21.60 -16.49
C GLU A 107 -4.20 -20.61 -15.35
N PRO A 108 -5.17 -20.88 -14.44
CA PRO A 108 -5.59 -19.95 -13.39
C PRO A 108 -4.46 -19.49 -12.47
N ARG A 109 -3.57 -20.38 -12.08
CA ARG A 109 -2.49 -20.12 -11.08
C ARG A 109 -1.10 -19.97 -11.67
N ARG A 110 -0.97 -19.76 -12.97
CA ARG A 110 0.34 -19.58 -13.59
C ARG A 110 1.13 -18.42 -12.96
N PRO A 111 2.46 -18.49 -12.90
CA PRO A 111 3.29 -17.37 -12.49
C PRO A 111 3.15 -16.19 -13.47
N ARG A 112 3.04 -14.96 -12.94
CA ARG A 112 2.88 -13.75 -13.75
C ARG A 112 4.04 -12.79 -13.48
N LYS A 113 4.67 -12.32 -14.56
CA LYS A 113 5.77 -11.38 -14.43
C LYS A 113 5.25 -10.01 -14.00
N LEU A 114 5.89 -9.43 -12.98
CA LEU A 114 5.66 -8.06 -12.56
C LEU A 114 6.60 -7.12 -13.33
N LEU A 115 6.03 -6.05 -13.84
CA LEU A 115 6.76 -5.04 -14.63
C LEU A 115 7.18 -3.91 -13.69
N MET A 116 8.47 -3.87 -13.41
CA MET A 116 9.12 -2.93 -12.50
C MET A 116 10.38 -2.38 -13.16
N HIS A 117 10.75 -1.15 -12.85
CA HIS A 117 12.02 -0.61 -13.28
C HIS A 117 13.19 -1.34 -12.60
N ARG A 118 14.31 -1.47 -13.30
CA ARG A 118 15.50 -2.15 -12.76
C ARG A 118 15.98 -1.58 -11.41
N ARG A 119 15.88 -0.27 -11.24
CA ARG A 119 16.21 0.41 -9.97
C ARG A 119 15.22 0.04 -8.85
N GLU A 120 13.95 -0.16 -9.18
CA GLU A 120 12.91 -0.58 -8.24
C GLU A 120 13.11 -2.03 -7.81
N ILE A 121 13.47 -2.92 -8.75
CA ILE A 121 13.80 -4.31 -8.44
C ILE A 121 14.96 -4.35 -7.45
N GLN A 122 16.02 -3.59 -7.68
CA GLN A 122 17.17 -3.54 -6.78
C GLN A 122 16.80 -3.01 -5.40
N LYS A 123 16.09 -1.89 -5.31
CA LYS A 123 15.75 -1.28 -4.01
C LYS A 123 14.69 -2.07 -3.25
N PHE A 124 13.69 -2.60 -3.92
CA PHE A 124 12.51 -3.18 -3.29
C PHE A 124 12.62 -4.69 -3.17
N ALA A 125 12.88 -5.40 -4.27
CA ALA A 125 12.92 -6.86 -4.26
C ALA A 125 14.20 -7.43 -3.64
N MET A 126 15.37 -6.80 -3.87
CA MET A 126 16.61 -7.23 -3.23
C MET A 126 16.59 -6.97 -1.72
N ARG A 127 16.07 -5.79 -1.32
CA ARG A 127 15.87 -5.50 0.11
C ARG A 127 14.98 -6.52 0.79
N ALA A 128 13.93 -6.99 0.10
CA ALA A 128 13.08 -8.07 0.63
C ALA A 128 13.89 -9.34 0.90
N TYR A 129 14.73 -9.73 -0.05
CA TYR A 129 15.55 -10.93 0.06
C TYR A 129 16.59 -10.81 1.18
N GLU A 130 17.32 -9.70 1.24
CA GLU A 130 18.37 -9.44 2.24
C GLU A 130 17.84 -9.37 3.68
N GLN A 131 16.66 -8.79 3.86
CA GLN A 131 16.06 -8.60 5.18
C GLN A 131 15.07 -9.73 5.57
N GLY A 132 14.96 -10.79 4.78
CA GLY A 132 14.03 -11.89 5.02
C GLY A 132 12.56 -11.45 5.02
N LEU A 133 12.22 -10.42 4.24
CA LEU A 133 10.86 -9.92 4.08
C LEU A 133 10.15 -10.63 2.93
N THR A 134 8.84 -10.68 3.00
CA THR A 134 8.00 -11.27 1.96
C THR A 134 7.41 -10.18 1.06
N LEU A 135 7.46 -10.39 -0.26
CA LEU A 135 6.74 -9.57 -1.22
C LEU A 135 5.28 -10.01 -1.28
N VAL A 136 4.36 -9.20 -0.80
CA VAL A 136 2.94 -9.55 -0.70
C VAL A 136 2.10 -8.60 -1.55
N PRO A 137 1.24 -9.10 -2.47
CA PRO A 137 0.31 -8.24 -3.19
C PRO A 137 -0.78 -7.74 -2.24
N LEU A 138 -1.00 -6.43 -2.24
CA LEU A 138 -1.98 -5.76 -1.39
C LEU A 138 -3.29 -5.49 -2.12
N LYS A 139 -3.20 -5.00 -3.36
CA LYS A 139 -4.35 -4.74 -4.22
C LYS A 139 -3.97 -4.87 -5.70
N LEU A 140 -4.95 -5.25 -6.52
CA LEU A 140 -4.88 -5.20 -7.97
C LEU A 140 -6.02 -4.31 -8.48
N TYR A 141 -5.70 -3.42 -9.40
CA TYR A 141 -6.62 -2.43 -9.93
C TYR A 141 -6.28 -2.05 -11.36
N PHE A 142 -7.23 -1.47 -12.07
CA PHE A 142 -6.97 -0.84 -13.35
C PHE A 142 -6.74 0.65 -13.15
N LYS A 143 -5.69 1.17 -13.78
CA LYS A 143 -5.35 2.58 -13.84
C LYS A 143 -5.08 2.94 -15.29
N GLU A 144 -5.84 3.88 -15.84
CA GLU A 144 -5.74 4.27 -17.26
C GLU A 144 -5.82 3.06 -18.21
N GLY A 145 -6.71 2.11 -17.94
CA GLY A 145 -6.89 0.90 -18.72
C GLY A 145 -5.81 -0.19 -18.55
N ARG A 146 -4.76 0.06 -17.78
CA ARG A 146 -3.66 -0.86 -17.51
C ARG A 146 -3.83 -1.54 -16.15
N ALA A 147 -3.60 -2.85 -16.10
CA ALA A 147 -3.60 -3.57 -14.82
C ALA A 147 -2.35 -3.23 -14.01
N LYS A 148 -2.55 -2.83 -12.75
CA LYS A 148 -1.53 -2.47 -11.78
C LYS A 148 -1.70 -3.31 -10.52
N VAL A 149 -0.58 -3.64 -9.90
CA VAL A 149 -0.51 -4.35 -8.62
C VAL A 149 0.25 -3.47 -7.62
N LEU A 150 -0.35 -3.22 -6.48
CA LEU A 150 0.36 -2.64 -5.35
C LEU A 150 0.99 -3.77 -4.55
N MET A 151 2.31 -3.87 -4.59
CA MET A 151 3.10 -4.81 -3.81
C MET A 151 3.52 -4.18 -2.49
N GLY A 152 3.55 -4.96 -1.41
CA GLY A 152 4.07 -4.56 -0.12
C GLY A 152 5.28 -5.39 0.28
N LEU A 153 6.25 -4.77 0.98
CA LEU A 153 7.28 -5.43 1.75
C LEU A 153 6.70 -5.78 3.12
N GLY A 154 6.45 -7.06 3.36
CA GLY A 154 5.82 -7.56 4.57
C GLY A 154 6.77 -8.31 5.48
N LYS A 155 6.81 -7.93 6.76
CA LYS A 155 7.39 -8.71 7.83
C LYS A 155 6.31 -9.59 8.45
N GLY A 156 6.48 -10.90 8.46
CA GLY A 156 5.53 -11.83 9.08
C GLY A 156 5.32 -11.52 10.56
N ARG A 157 4.08 -11.41 10.99
CA ARG A 157 3.73 -11.17 12.41
C ARG A 157 3.74 -12.45 13.19
N LYS A 158 4.28 -12.42 14.40
CA LYS A 158 4.19 -13.54 15.35
C LYS A 158 2.74 -13.75 15.81
N LEU A 159 2.38 -14.97 16.18
CA LEU A 159 1.02 -15.30 16.65
C LEU A 159 0.58 -14.46 17.85
N HIS A 160 1.51 -14.11 18.74
CA HIS A 160 1.26 -13.26 19.89
C HIS A 160 0.83 -11.84 19.48
N ASP A 161 1.56 -11.22 18.55
CA ASP A 161 1.27 -9.87 18.04
C ASP A 161 -0.11 -9.80 17.35
N LYS A 162 -0.49 -10.90 16.66
CA LYS A 162 -1.81 -11.01 16.03
C LYS A 162 -2.94 -11.01 17.07
N ARG A 163 -2.76 -11.75 18.17
CA ARG A 163 -3.75 -11.82 19.27
C ARG A 163 -3.89 -10.49 20.00
N GLU A 164 -2.80 -9.79 20.26
CA GLU A 164 -2.85 -8.45 20.89
C GLU A 164 -3.55 -7.43 20.02
N LYS A 165 -3.29 -7.45 18.71
CA LYS A 165 -3.95 -6.53 17.78
C LYS A 165 -5.45 -6.79 17.70
N LEU A 166 -5.89 -8.05 17.71
CA LEU A 166 -7.30 -8.41 17.76
C LEU A 166 -7.95 -7.91 19.05
N LYS A 167 -7.34 -8.17 20.21
CA LYS A 167 -7.84 -7.68 21.51
C LYS A 167 -7.98 -6.16 21.54
N LYS A 168 -6.99 -5.41 21.05
CA LYS A 168 -7.05 -3.94 20.95
C LYS A 168 -8.17 -3.47 20.02
N ALA A 169 -8.38 -4.15 18.89
CA ALA A 169 -9.45 -3.80 17.95
C ALA A 169 -10.85 -4.08 18.54
N ASP A 170 -11.02 -5.18 19.26
CA ASP A 170 -12.28 -5.52 19.92
C ASP A 170 -12.59 -4.55 21.06
N SER A 171 -11.62 -4.26 21.93
CA SER A 171 -11.77 -3.24 22.98
C SER A 171 -12.14 -1.86 22.42
N ALA A 172 -11.52 -1.44 21.31
CA ALA A 172 -11.87 -0.18 20.66
C ALA A 172 -13.30 -0.15 20.12
N ARG A 173 -13.76 -1.29 19.56
CA ARG A 173 -15.17 -1.43 19.09
C ARG A 173 -16.16 -1.37 20.26
N ASP A 174 -15.84 -2.00 21.37
CA ASP A 174 -16.71 -2.02 22.54
C ASP A 174 -16.83 -0.63 23.18
N ILE A 175 -15.72 0.11 23.28
CA ILE A 175 -15.73 1.49 23.72
C ILE A 175 -16.59 2.35 22.79
N GLN A 176 -16.44 2.19 21.48
CA GLN A 176 -17.22 2.95 20.50
C GLN A 176 -18.72 2.62 20.58
N ARG A 177 -19.09 1.35 20.84
CA ARG A 177 -20.48 0.94 21.07
C ARG A 177 -21.04 1.54 22.36
N ALA A 178 -20.26 1.54 23.44
CA ALA A 178 -20.65 2.13 24.72
C ALA A 178 -20.90 3.64 24.57
N MET A 179 -20.02 4.37 23.91
CA MET A 179 -20.18 5.81 23.66
C MET A 179 -21.47 6.12 22.87
N ARG A 180 -21.81 5.30 21.86
CA ARG A 180 -23.04 5.49 21.06
C ARG A 180 -24.33 5.22 21.84
N ARG A 181 -24.28 4.46 22.94
CA ARG A 181 -25.45 4.19 23.80
C ARG A 181 -25.74 5.30 24.79
N HIS A 182 -24.75 6.16 25.06
CA HIS A 182 -24.86 7.26 26.00
C HIS A 182 -25.02 8.63 25.32
N SER A 183 -25.05 8.67 23.97
CA SER A 183 -25.41 9.84 23.16
C SER A 183 -26.83 9.73 22.64
#